data_18b6746957534659fe3b752d8561529d
#
_entry.id   18b6746957534659fe3b752d8561529d
#
_cell.length_a   1.000
_cell.length_b   1.000
_cell.length_c   1.000
_cell.angle_alpha   90.00
_cell.angle_beta   90.00
_cell.angle_gamma   90.00
#
_symmetry.space_group_name_H-M   'P 1'
#
loop_
_entity.id
_entity.type
_entity.pdbx_description
1 polymer ?
#
loop_
_entity_poly.entity_id
_entity_poly.type
_entity_poly.pdbx_seq_one_letter_code
_entity_poly.pdbx_strand_id
1 'polypeptide(L)'
;MIRFSPWSFAALVIGAALTHAALATGDPNAGKIKFATCTGCHAIPGYTNAYPTYHVPRLGGQHPDYVAAALKDYQAGGRQHPTMHANAFPLGEQDIQDIAAYVASFKPAASPQPIRGDAAAGKIKSATCVACHGSDGKSQIPIYPRLAGQYEDYLRKALTDYQSGARQNPIMKSLTAPLSTQDIADLSAWFASQPGGLVTVQPD
;
A
#
# COMPACT_ATOMS: atom_id res chain seq x y z
N MET A 1 -6.32 -23.70 78.61
CA MET A 1 -7.19 -23.63 77.42
C MET A 1 -6.83 -22.38 76.66
N ILE A 2 -6.08 -22.53 75.56
CA ILE A 2 -5.63 -21.41 74.71
C ILE A 2 -6.55 -21.38 73.52
N ARG A 3 -7.29 -20.27 73.33
CA ARG A 3 -8.17 -20.05 72.14
C ARG A 3 -7.36 -19.39 71.03
N PHE A 4 -7.21 -20.09 69.91
CA PHE A 4 -6.67 -19.51 68.67
C PHE A 4 -7.80 -18.84 67.90
N SER A 5 -7.61 -17.55 67.57
CA SER A 5 -8.47 -16.77 66.72
C SER A 5 -8.05 -17.00 65.25
N PRO A 6 -8.97 -17.25 64.28
CA PRO A 6 -8.63 -17.37 62.90
C PRO A 6 -8.53 -15.97 62.25
N TRP A 7 -7.33 -15.62 61.80
CA TRP A 7 -7.11 -14.43 61.00
C TRP A 7 -7.53 -14.74 59.56
N SER A 8 -8.58 -14.06 59.10
CA SER A 8 -9.04 -14.10 57.73
C SER A 8 -8.11 -13.25 56.86
N PHE A 9 -7.30 -13.90 56.04
CA PHE A 9 -6.56 -13.22 54.98
C PHE A 9 -7.50 -12.96 53.81
N ALA A 10 -7.97 -11.72 53.64
CA ALA A 10 -8.63 -11.27 52.41
C ALA A 10 -7.58 -11.05 51.34
N ALA A 11 -7.49 -11.96 50.38
CA ALA A 11 -6.66 -11.80 49.19
C ALA A 11 -7.29 -10.77 48.27
N LEU A 12 -6.69 -9.59 48.15
CA LEU A 12 -7.06 -8.54 47.20
C LEU A 12 -6.57 -8.97 45.82
N VAL A 13 -7.45 -9.50 44.96
CA VAL A 13 -7.14 -9.78 43.57
C VAL A 13 -7.21 -8.46 42.80
N ILE A 14 -6.05 -7.85 42.54
CA ILE A 14 -5.94 -6.71 41.64
C ILE A 14 -6.00 -7.27 40.22
N GLY A 15 -7.20 -7.22 39.61
CA GLY A 15 -7.39 -7.51 38.21
C GLY A 15 -6.71 -6.44 37.36
N ALA A 16 -5.54 -6.74 36.80
CA ALA A 16 -4.95 -5.91 35.73
C ALA A 16 -5.83 -6.01 34.49
N ALA A 17 -6.67 -5.00 34.26
CA ALA A 17 -7.38 -4.84 33.00
C ALA A 17 -6.34 -4.58 31.92
N LEU A 18 -6.01 -5.60 31.12
CA LEU A 18 -5.27 -5.47 29.87
C LEU A 18 -6.18 -4.69 28.91
N THR A 19 -6.04 -3.38 28.88
CA THR A 19 -6.60 -2.55 27.81
C THR A 19 -5.87 -2.92 26.53
N HIS A 20 -6.45 -3.83 25.76
CA HIS A 20 -6.07 -3.98 24.37
C HIS A 20 -6.46 -2.66 23.69
N ALA A 21 -5.47 -1.84 23.34
CA ALA A 21 -5.67 -0.75 22.42
C ALA A 21 -6.15 -1.41 21.10
N ALA A 22 -7.45 -1.38 20.86
CA ALA A 22 -7.98 -1.70 19.54
C ALA A 22 -7.27 -0.75 18.58
N LEU A 23 -6.56 -1.32 17.59
CA LEU A 23 -6.03 -0.52 16.49
C LEU A 23 -7.24 0.22 15.92
N ALA A 24 -7.27 1.54 16.07
CA ALA A 24 -8.39 2.33 15.62
C ALA A 24 -8.50 2.14 14.10
N THR A 25 -9.66 1.66 13.66
CA THR A 25 -9.97 1.62 12.22
C THR A 25 -9.98 3.05 11.72
N GLY A 26 -9.32 3.31 10.57
CA GLY A 26 -9.24 4.65 10.02
C GLY A 26 -10.63 5.20 9.66
N ASP A 27 -10.83 6.51 9.88
CA ASP A 27 -12.03 7.24 9.46
C ASP A 27 -11.80 7.86 8.06
N PRO A 28 -12.52 7.43 7.01
CA PRO A 28 -12.37 7.99 5.67
C PRO A 28 -12.74 9.47 5.56
N ASN A 29 -13.62 10.01 6.43
CA ASN A 29 -13.95 11.43 6.42
C ASN A 29 -12.79 12.27 6.97
N ALA A 30 -12.18 11.84 8.07
CA ALA A 30 -10.96 12.45 8.58
C ALA A 30 -9.81 12.29 7.56
N GLY A 31 -9.73 11.13 6.91
CA GLY A 31 -8.77 10.83 5.86
C GLY A 31 -8.89 11.76 4.66
N LYS A 32 -10.10 12.11 4.22
CA LYS A 32 -10.34 13.09 3.16
C LYS A 32 -9.68 14.44 3.47
N ILE A 33 -9.83 14.92 4.69
CA ILE A 33 -9.24 16.20 5.12
C ILE A 33 -7.70 16.09 5.12
N LYS A 34 -7.17 15.02 5.68
CA LYS A 34 -5.72 14.78 5.79
C LYS A 34 -5.06 14.53 4.42
N PHE A 35 -5.80 13.98 3.47
CA PHE A 35 -5.33 13.75 2.10
C PHE A 35 -5.17 15.04 1.29
N ALA A 36 -5.61 16.18 1.77
CA ALA A 36 -5.56 17.46 1.05
C ALA A 36 -4.15 17.80 0.54
N THR A 37 -3.10 17.52 1.32
CA THR A 37 -1.70 17.74 0.90
C THR A 37 -1.23 16.80 -0.21
N CYS A 38 -1.91 15.67 -0.39
CA CYS A 38 -1.59 14.64 -1.39
C CYS A 38 -2.27 14.91 -2.75
N THR A 39 -3.33 15.75 -2.75
CA THR A 39 -4.19 15.98 -3.93
C THR A 39 -3.44 16.61 -5.10
N GLY A 40 -2.45 17.48 -4.83
CA GLY A 40 -1.65 18.15 -5.85
C GLY A 40 -0.90 17.22 -6.80
N CYS A 41 -0.74 15.94 -6.40
CA CYS A 41 -0.11 14.91 -7.21
C CYS A 41 -1.06 13.72 -7.47
N HIS A 42 -1.67 13.18 -6.42
CA HIS A 42 -2.44 11.92 -6.49
C HIS A 42 -3.90 12.10 -6.93
N ALA A 43 -4.41 13.33 -7.02
CA ALA A 43 -5.77 13.61 -7.50
C ALA A 43 -5.80 14.12 -8.96
N ILE A 44 -4.65 14.25 -9.61
CA ILE A 44 -4.56 14.72 -10.99
C ILE A 44 -4.37 13.52 -11.92
N PRO A 45 -5.35 13.18 -12.79
CA PRO A 45 -5.20 12.08 -13.72
C PRO A 45 -4.01 12.30 -14.67
N GLY A 46 -3.16 11.28 -14.79
CA GLY A 46 -2.00 11.33 -15.68
C GLY A 46 -0.86 12.26 -15.25
N TYR A 47 -0.88 12.75 -14.00
CA TYR A 47 0.22 13.56 -13.48
C TYR A 47 1.53 12.76 -13.43
N THR A 48 2.63 13.37 -13.84
CA THR A 48 3.96 12.75 -13.89
C THR A 48 4.99 13.48 -13.03
N ASN A 49 5.93 12.73 -12.50
CA ASN A 49 7.16 13.30 -11.93
C ASN A 49 8.01 13.93 -13.04
N ALA A 50 8.79 14.94 -12.69
CA ALA A 50 9.69 15.59 -13.63
C ALA A 50 10.96 14.76 -13.89
N TYR A 51 11.54 14.17 -12.84
CA TYR A 51 12.75 13.36 -12.95
C TYR A 51 12.88 12.38 -11.79
N PRO A 52 13.06 11.07 -12.03
CA PRO A 52 12.80 10.43 -13.34
C PRO A 52 11.32 10.56 -13.74
N THR A 53 11.04 10.62 -15.04
CA THR A 53 9.67 10.79 -15.54
C THR A 53 8.91 9.49 -15.48
N TYR A 54 7.87 9.44 -14.67
CA TYR A 54 6.85 8.38 -14.62
C TYR A 54 5.59 8.92 -13.95
N HIS A 55 4.45 8.28 -14.19
CA HIS A 55 3.18 8.70 -13.60
C HIS A 55 3.17 8.54 -12.09
N VAL A 56 2.63 9.54 -11.40
CA VAL A 56 2.29 9.41 -9.98
C VAL A 56 1.21 8.33 -9.82
N PRO A 57 1.40 7.36 -8.91
CA PRO A 57 0.54 6.18 -8.88
C PRO A 57 -0.90 6.48 -8.51
N ARG A 58 -1.79 5.70 -9.09
CA ARG A 58 -3.20 5.62 -8.71
C ARG A 58 -3.29 4.97 -7.33
N LEU A 59 -4.06 5.58 -6.45
CA LEU A 59 -4.24 5.12 -5.08
C LEU A 59 -5.67 4.65 -4.79
N GLY A 60 -6.66 5.21 -5.44
CA GLY A 60 -8.07 4.94 -5.16
C GLY A 60 -8.42 3.46 -5.37
N GLY A 61 -9.01 2.86 -4.34
CA GLY A 61 -9.36 1.45 -4.28
C GLY A 61 -8.22 0.51 -3.87
N GLN A 62 -7.09 1.04 -3.40
CA GLN A 62 -6.00 0.23 -2.84
C GLN A 62 -6.36 -0.28 -1.46
N HIS A 63 -5.75 -1.39 -1.04
CA HIS A 63 -5.92 -1.94 0.30
C HIS A 63 -5.40 -0.98 1.38
N PRO A 64 -6.17 -0.73 2.45
CA PRO A 64 -5.76 0.21 3.51
C PRO A 64 -4.48 -0.25 4.21
N ASP A 65 -4.35 -1.54 4.53
CA ASP A 65 -3.15 -2.07 5.19
C ASP A 65 -1.88 -1.84 4.35
N TYR A 66 -2.00 -2.02 3.02
CA TYR A 66 -0.89 -1.74 2.12
C TYR A 66 -0.57 -0.24 2.04
N VAL A 67 -1.57 0.62 2.01
CA VAL A 67 -1.36 2.09 2.00
C VAL A 67 -0.67 2.52 3.27
N ALA A 68 -1.12 2.03 4.43
CA ALA A 68 -0.51 2.32 5.72
C ALA A 68 0.95 1.85 5.77
N ALA A 69 1.22 0.61 5.35
CA ALA A 69 2.58 0.08 5.26
C ALA A 69 3.46 0.92 4.32
N ALA A 70 2.93 1.34 3.17
CA ALA A 70 3.65 2.17 2.22
C ALA A 70 4.05 3.54 2.77
N LEU A 71 3.15 4.20 3.51
CA LEU A 71 3.45 5.49 4.16
C LEU A 71 4.51 5.33 5.24
N LYS A 72 4.43 4.27 6.06
CA LYS A 72 5.46 3.93 7.06
C LYS A 72 6.82 3.63 6.42
N ASP A 73 6.84 2.92 5.29
CA ASP A 73 8.07 2.66 4.54
C ASP A 73 8.73 3.96 4.04
N TYR A 74 7.93 4.94 3.61
CA TYR A 74 8.46 6.26 3.24
C TYR A 74 9.01 7.02 4.45
N GLN A 75 8.34 6.95 5.60
CA GLN A 75 8.85 7.54 6.85
C GLN A 75 10.19 6.94 7.27
N ALA A 76 10.31 5.62 7.20
CA ALA A 76 11.48 4.87 7.63
C ALA A 76 12.62 4.83 6.60
N GLY A 77 12.42 5.38 5.38
CA GLY A 77 13.41 5.31 4.29
C GLY A 77 13.46 3.95 3.58
N GLY A 78 12.55 3.04 3.88
CA GLY A 78 12.41 1.75 3.17
C GLY A 78 11.96 1.90 1.71
N ARG A 79 11.40 3.08 1.37
CA ARG A 79 11.13 3.53 0.00
C ARG A 79 11.79 4.87 -0.22
N GLN A 80 12.75 4.92 -1.15
CA GLN A 80 13.52 6.13 -1.44
C GLN A 80 12.76 7.02 -2.43
N HIS A 81 12.06 8.02 -1.90
CA HIS A 81 11.38 9.06 -2.69
C HIS A 81 11.29 10.34 -1.85
N PRO A 82 12.14 11.35 -2.10
CA PRO A 82 12.21 12.54 -1.23
C PRO A 82 10.88 13.24 -1.00
N THR A 83 10.08 13.46 -2.05
CA THR A 83 8.76 14.10 -1.94
C THR A 83 7.81 13.28 -1.07
N MET A 84 7.76 11.94 -1.26
CA MET A 84 6.89 11.09 -0.45
C MET A 84 7.38 10.97 0.99
N HIS A 85 8.70 10.95 1.22
CA HIS A 85 9.25 11.01 2.57
C HIS A 85 8.82 12.30 3.27
N ALA A 86 8.98 13.46 2.63
CA ALA A 86 8.59 14.75 3.21
C ALA A 86 7.09 14.83 3.56
N ASN A 87 6.22 14.27 2.71
CA ASN A 87 4.77 14.25 2.96
C ASN A 87 4.36 13.19 4.00
N ALA A 88 5.05 12.05 4.06
CA ALA A 88 4.72 10.99 5.02
C ALA A 88 5.30 11.29 6.42
N PHE A 89 6.46 11.93 6.51
CA PHE A 89 7.21 12.14 7.75
C PHE A 89 6.39 12.76 8.91
N PRO A 90 5.57 13.79 8.70
CA PRO A 90 4.79 14.41 9.77
C PRO A 90 3.54 13.61 10.19
N LEU A 91 3.16 12.54 9.48
CA LEU A 91 1.92 11.82 9.75
C LEU A 91 2.05 10.96 11.01
N GLY A 92 1.10 11.10 11.93
CA GLY A 92 0.93 10.19 13.05
C GLY A 92 0.26 8.87 12.62
N GLU A 93 0.24 7.89 13.53
CA GLU A 93 -0.35 6.57 13.24
C GLU A 93 -1.82 6.68 12.81
N GLN A 94 -2.63 7.50 13.51
CA GLN A 94 -4.04 7.71 13.18
C GLN A 94 -4.21 8.43 11.83
N ASP A 95 -3.32 9.38 11.48
CA ASP A 95 -3.38 10.05 10.19
C ASP A 95 -3.16 9.08 9.03
N ILE A 96 -2.22 8.16 9.21
CA ILE A 96 -1.93 7.10 8.24
C ILE A 96 -3.14 6.18 8.07
N GLN A 97 -3.79 5.76 9.16
CA GLN A 97 -4.96 4.89 9.11
C GLN A 97 -6.16 5.60 8.43
N ASP A 98 -6.40 6.86 8.75
CA ASP A 98 -7.49 7.64 8.17
C ASP A 98 -7.27 7.87 6.66
N ILE A 99 -6.07 8.26 6.26
CA ILE A 99 -5.70 8.41 4.84
C ILE A 99 -5.86 7.07 4.10
N ALA A 100 -5.41 5.97 4.70
CA ALA A 100 -5.54 4.64 4.13
C ALA A 100 -7.01 4.23 3.94
N ALA A 101 -7.87 4.50 4.93
CA ALA A 101 -9.30 4.26 4.86
C ALA A 101 -9.97 5.11 3.75
N TYR A 102 -9.60 6.38 3.64
CA TYR A 102 -10.11 7.26 2.60
C TYR A 102 -9.75 6.77 1.20
N VAL A 103 -8.48 6.44 0.97
CA VAL A 103 -8.00 5.90 -0.30
C VAL A 103 -8.70 4.58 -0.66
N ALA A 104 -8.91 3.71 0.32
CA ALA A 104 -9.60 2.44 0.12
C ALA A 104 -11.11 2.59 -0.19
N SER A 105 -11.74 3.70 0.18
CA SER A 105 -13.17 3.95 -0.04
C SER A 105 -13.55 4.12 -1.52
N PHE A 106 -12.59 4.42 -2.38
CA PHE A 106 -12.82 4.56 -3.82
C PHE A 106 -13.07 3.20 -4.46
N LYS A 107 -14.09 3.13 -5.33
CA LYS A 107 -14.40 1.89 -6.06
C LYS A 107 -13.44 1.74 -7.24
N PRO A 108 -12.78 0.57 -7.38
CA PRO A 108 -12.03 0.26 -8.59
C PRO A 108 -12.91 0.38 -9.83
N ALA A 109 -12.37 0.95 -10.89
CA ALA A 109 -13.10 1.15 -12.15
C ALA A 109 -12.22 0.81 -13.34
N ALA A 110 -12.84 0.64 -14.52
CA ALA A 110 -12.09 0.53 -15.75
C ALA A 110 -11.37 1.85 -16.03
N SER A 111 -10.07 1.78 -16.21
CA SER A 111 -9.25 2.94 -16.57
C SER A 111 -8.34 2.54 -17.73
N PRO A 112 -8.85 2.53 -18.96
CA PRO A 112 -8.02 2.26 -20.13
C PRO A 112 -6.83 3.22 -20.16
N GLN A 113 -5.65 2.68 -20.40
CA GLN A 113 -4.44 3.46 -20.55
C GLN A 113 -3.59 2.84 -21.68
N PRO A 114 -2.79 3.65 -22.38
CA PRO A 114 -1.87 3.13 -23.37
C PRO A 114 -0.88 2.14 -22.72
N ILE A 115 -0.72 0.99 -23.34
CA ILE A 115 0.24 -0.05 -22.96
C ILE A 115 1.35 -0.08 -24.01
N ARG A 116 2.61 -0.16 -23.56
CA ARG A 116 3.81 -0.19 -24.41
C ARG A 116 4.49 -1.55 -24.45
N GLY A 117 4.48 -2.29 -23.31
CA GLY A 117 5.02 -3.64 -23.23
C GLY A 117 4.07 -4.71 -23.78
N ASP A 118 4.53 -5.95 -23.85
CA ASP A 118 3.71 -7.09 -24.29
C ASP A 118 2.92 -7.66 -23.09
N ALA A 119 1.63 -7.30 -23.01
CA ALA A 119 0.75 -7.79 -21.96
C ALA A 119 0.49 -9.31 -22.05
N ALA A 120 0.54 -9.91 -23.25
CA ALA A 120 0.34 -11.35 -23.40
C ALA A 120 1.56 -12.13 -22.87
N ALA A 121 2.76 -11.70 -23.19
CA ALA A 121 3.98 -12.21 -22.60
C ALA A 121 4.01 -11.99 -21.07
N GLY A 122 3.59 -10.81 -20.62
CA GLY A 122 3.48 -10.45 -19.19
C GLY A 122 2.54 -11.38 -18.41
N LYS A 123 1.42 -11.77 -19.01
CA LYS A 123 0.50 -12.76 -18.43
C LYS A 123 1.19 -14.09 -18.12
N ILE A 124 1.99 -14.58 -19.06
CA ILE A 124 2.72 -15.85 -18.89
C ILE A 124 3.76 -15.70 -17.77
N LYS A 125 4.51 -14.61 -17.80
CA LYS A 125 5.58 -14.31 -16.82
C LYS A 125 5.04 -14.05 -15.42
N SER A 126 3.78 -13.65 -15.27
CA SER A 126 3.17 -13.30 -13.98
C SER A 126 2.88 -14.51 -13.08
N ALA A 127 3.09 -15.74 -13.51
CA ALA A 127 2.75 -16.97 -12.77
C ALA A 127 3.25 -16.97 -11.31
N THR A 128 4.47 -16.48 -11.06
CA THR A 128 5.03 -16.37 -9.71
C THR A 128 4.46 -15.23 -8.87
N CYS A 129 3.77 -14.28 -9.50
CA CYS A 129 3.18 -13.11 -8.85
C CYS A 129 1.76 -13.38 -8.35
N VAL A 130 1.07 -14.35 -8.98
CA VAL A 130 -0.36 -14.65 -8.81
C VAL A 130 -0.73 -14.99 -7.36
N ALA A 131 0.12 -15.74 -6.66
CA ALA A 131 -0.16 -16.20 -5.30
C ALA A 131 -0.44 -15.03 -4.32
N CYS A 132 0.21 -13.90 -4.53
CA CYS A 132 0.07 -12.72 -3.66
C CYS A 132 -0.82 -11.64 -4.30
N HIS A 133 -0.61 -11.36 -5.59
CA HIS A 133 -1.27 -10.24 -6.26
C HIS A 133 -2.58 -10.61 -7.00
N GLY A 134 -2.92 -11.91 -7.07
CA GLY A 134 -4.04 -12.40 -7.87
C GLY A 134 -3.68 -12.54 -9.35
N SER A 135 -4.43 -13.35 -10.08
CA SER A 135 -4.18 -13.64 -11.51
C SER A 135 -4.32 -12.41 -12.40
N ASP A 136 -5.11 -11.45 -11.99
CA ASP A 136 -5.39 -10.19 -12.68
C ASP A 136 -4.90 -8.95 -11.92
N GLY A 137 -4.09 -9.13 -10.88
CA GLY A 137 -3.58 -8.05 -10.05
C GLY A 137 -4.60 -7.46 -9.07
N LYS A 138 -5.72 -8.15 -8.80
CA LYS A 138 -6.74 -7.73 -7.83
C LYS A 138 -6.64 -8.55 -6.54
N SER A 139 -5.47 -8.49 -5.90
CA SER A 139 -5.25 -9.18 -4.63
C SER A 139 -6.45 -9.06 -3.68
N GLN A 140 -6.80 -10.17 -3.04
CA GLN A 140 -7.80 -10.20 -1.96
C GLN A 140 -7.14 -10.16 -0.58
N ILE A 141 -5.82 -10.20 -0.52
CA ILE A 141 -5.05 -10.21 0.71
C ILE A 141 -4.62 -8.77 1.03
N PRO A 142 -5.04 -8.18 2.17
CA PRO A 142 -4.91 -6.75 2.43
C PRO A 142 -3.48 -6.21 2.46
N ILE A 143 -2.50 -7.03 2.82
CA ILE A 143 -1.08 -6.63 2.87
C ILE A 143 -0.41 -6.63 1.49
N TYR A 144 -0.97 -7.33 0.50
CA TYR A 144 -0.45 -7.37 -0.87
C TYR A 144 -1.18 -6.38 -1.75
N PRO A 145 -0.48 -5.48 -2.44
CA PRO A 145 -1.12 -4.43 -3.21
C PRO A 145 -1.90 -4.95 -4.41
N ARG A 146 -3.00 -4.27 -4.71
CA ARG A 146 -3.64 -4.34 -6.02
C ARG A 146 -2.73 -3.69 -7.05
N LEU A 147 -2.55 -4.36 -8.19
CA LEU A 147 -1.73 -3.92 -9.32
C LEU A 147 -2.58 -3.57 -10.54
N ALA A 148 -3.78 -4.16 -10.64
CA ALA A 148 -4.70 -3.95 -11.75
C ALA A 148 -4.95 -2.46 -12.02
N GLY A 149 -4.82 -2.05 -13.27
CA GLY A 149 -5.08 -0.67 -13.70
C GLY A 149 -4.09 0.38 -13.21
N GLN A 150 -3.00 -0.01 -12.55
CA GLN A 150 -1.92 0.92 -12.19
C GLN A 150 -1.16 1.37 -13.45
N TYR A 151 -0.55 2.54 -13.44
CA TYR A 151 0.27 3.01 -14.57
C TYR A 151 1.45 2.06 -14.85
N GLU A 152 1.63 1.71 -16.13
CA GLU A 152 2.69 0.79 -16.57
C GLU A 152 4.08 1.26 -16.17
N ASP A 153 4.39 2.53 -16.38
CA ASP A 153 5.68 3.11 -16.07
C ASP A 153 5.95 3.17 -14.55
N TYR A 154 4.90 3.40 -13.73
CA TYR A 154 5.03 3.29 -12.29
C TYR A 154 5.31 1.84 -11.84
N LEU A 155 4.62 0.86 -12.42
CA LEU A 155 4.88 -0.56 -12.11
C LEU A 155 6.31 -0.93 -12.48
N ARG A 156 6.79 -0.48 -13.65
CA ARG A 156 8.17 -0.67 -14.10
C ARG A 156 9.16 -0.06 -13.09
N LYS A 157 8.92 1.19 -12.71
CA LYS A 157 9.73 1.88 -11.69
C LYS A 157 9.76 1.10 -10.37
N ALA A 158 8.60 0.64 -9.88
CA ALA A 158 8.50 -0.11 -8.63
C ALA A 158 9.28 -1.44 -8.67
N LEU A 159 9.19 -2.20 -9.76
CA LEU A 159 9.94 -3.46 -9.93
C LEU A 159 11.46 -3.20 -9.99
N THR A 160 11.88 -2.18 -10.71
CA THR A 160 13.29 -1.76 -10.78
C THR A 160 13.81 -1.29 -9.42
N ASP A 161 12.98 -0.58 -8.64
CA ASP A 161 13.36 -0.13 -7.30
C ASP A 161 13.55 -1.29 -6.32
N TYR A 162 12.76 -2.35 -6.43
CA TYR A 162 12.99 -3.56 -5.65
C TYR A 162 14.29 -4.26 -6.04
N GLN A 163 14.62 -4.33 -7.33
CA GLN A 163 15.91 -4.89 -7.79
C GLN A 163 17.12 -4.11 -7.24
N SER A 164 17.06 -2.79 -7.35
CA SER A 164 18.16 -1.91 -6.94
C SER A 164 18.28 -1.75 -5.41
N GLY A 165 17.21 -2.07 -4.66
CA GLY A 165 17.13 -1.83 -3.23
C GLY A 165 16.67 -0.42 -2.83
N ALA A 166 16.32 0.44 -3.79
CA ALA A 166 15.68 1.74 -3.52
C ALA A 166 14.30 1.58 -2.88
N ARG A 167 13.70 0.40 -3.02
CA ARG A 167 12.48 -0.03 -2.34
C ARG A 167 12.76 -1.35 -1.63
N GLN A 168 12.66 -1.35 -0.32
CA GLN A 168 13.05 -2.49 0.50
C GLN A 168 11.83 -3.38 0.79
N ASN A 169 11.89 -4.61 0.35
CA ASN A 169 11.00 -5.71 0.71
C ASN A 169 11.70 -7.02 0.33
N PRO A 170 12.03 -7.89 1.29
CA PRO A 170 12.80 -9.10 1.01
C PRO A 170 12.13 -10.04 -0.01
N ILE A 171 10.81 -10.19 0.06
CA ILE A 171 10.05 -11.05 -0.85
C ILE A 171 10.11 -10.48 -2.27
N MET A 172 9.74 -9.20 -2.43
CA MET A 172 9.75 -8.57 -3.75
C MET A 172 11.16 -8.47 -4.33
N LYS A 173 12.17 -8.22 -3.51
CA LYS A 173 13.58 -8.21 -3.95
C LYS A 173 13.99 -9.56 -4.54
N SER A 174 13.67 -10.66 -3.86
CA SER A 174 14.02 -12.01 -4.37
C SER A 174 13.28 -12.36 -5.67
N LEU A 175 12.01 -11.96 -5.79
CA LEU A 175 11.20 -12.22 -6.97
C LEU A 175 11.60 -11.36 -8.17
N THR A 176 12.07 -10.13 -7.92
CA THR A 176 12.47 -9.21 -9.00
C THR A 176 13.92 -9.39 -9.44
N ALA A 177 14.79 -9.93 -8.59
CA ALA A 177 16.21 -10.08 -8.88
C ALA A 177 16.52 -10.80 -10.21
N PRO A 178 15.82 -11.89 -10.61
CA PRO A 178 16.10 -12.58 -11.88
C PRO A 178 15.47 -11.92 -13.11
N LEU A 179 14.61 -10.91 -12.96
CA LEU A 179 13.86 -10.33 -14.06
C LEU A 179 14.76 -9.47 -14.96
N SER A 180 14.68 -9.70 -16.27
CA SER A 180 15.25 -8.80 -17.25
C SER A 180 14.44 -7.50 -17.39
N THR A 181 15.00 -6.49 -18.02
CA THR A 181 14.30 -5.25 -18.36
C THR A 181 13.04 -5.53 -19.18
N GLN A 182 13.10 -6.53 -20.09
CA GLN A 182 11.94 -6.92 -20.89
C GLN A 182 10.87 -7.62 -20.05
N ASP A 183 11.26 -8.47 -19.08
CA ASP A 183 10.30 -9.12 -18.18
C ASP A 183 9.56 -8.08 -17.33
N ILE A 184 10.28 -7.10 -16.83
CA ILE A 184 9.71 -5.98 -16.08
C ILE A 184 8.73 -5.18 -16.95
N ALA A 185 9.06 -4.92 -18.21
CA ALA A 185 8.18 -4.20 -19.13
C ALA A 185 6.88 -4.98 -19.40
N ASP A 186 6.99 -6.26 -19.70
CA ASP A 186 5.84 -7.13 -20.02
C ASP A 186 4.93 -7.34 -18.81
N LEU A 187 5.50 -7.62 -17.63
CA LEU A 187 4.76 -7.73 -16.38
C LEU A 187 4.01 -6.44 -16.03
N SER A 188 4.66 -5.30 -16.23
CA SER A 188 4.04 -3.99 -15.98
C SER A 188 2.88 -3.74 -16.94
N ALA A 189 3.04 -4.08 -18.21
CA ALA A 189 1.98 -4.00 -19.23
C ALA A 189 0.80 -4.91 -18.88
N TRP A 190 1.06 -6.15 -18.45
CA TRP A 190 0.01 -7.08 -18.02
C TRP A 190 -0.87 -6.52 -16.92
N PHE A 191 -0.27 -6.13 -15.79
CA PHE A 191 -1.05 -5.63 -14.67
C PHE A 191 -1.69 -4.26 -14.95
N ALA A 192 -1.04 -3.40 -15.71
CA ALA A 192 -1.60 -2.12 -16.12
C ALA A 192 -2.82 -2.25 -17.03
N SER A 193 -2.88 -3.29 -17.86
CA SER A 193 -3.98 -3.55 -18.80
C SER A 193 -5.24 -4.13 -18.14
N GLN A 194 -5.17 -4.56 -16.87
CA GLN A 194 -6.29 -5.25 -16.26
C GLN A 194 -7.44 -4.28 -15.94
N PRO A 195 -8.68 -4.61 -16.37
CA PRO A 195 -9.86 -3.77 -16.12
C PRO A 195 -10.28 -3.82 -14.65
N GLY A 196 -11.08 -2.85 -14.21
CA GLY A 196 -11.61 -2.80 -12.86
C GLY A 196 -10.52 -2.64 -11.80
N GLY A 197 -9.48 -1.88 -12.12
CA GLY A 197 -8.32 -1.65 -11.29
C GLY A 197 -8.36 -0.32 -10.52
N LEU A 198 -7.20 0.08 -10.04
CA LEU A 198 -6.98 1.30 -9.28
C LEU A 198 -7.37 2.55 -10.06
N VAL A 199 -7.85 3.56 -9.35
CA VAL A 199 -8.25 4.85 -9.91
C VAL A 199 -7.45 5.99 -9.29
N THR A 200 -7.42 7.13 -10.00
CA THR A 200 -6.96 8.40 -9.40
C THR A 200 -7.96 8.81 -8.35
N VAL A 201 -7.48 9.21 -7.17
CA VAL A 201 -8.32 9.76 -6.10
C VAL A 201 -8.85 11.11 -6.57
N GLN A 202 -10.16 11.23 -6.72
CA GLN A 202 -10.80 12.51 -7.06
C GLN A 202 -11.68 12.93 -5.87
N PRO A 203 -11.23 13.87 -5.05
CA PRO A 203 -12.05 14.44 -3.98
C PRO A 203 -13.24 15.18 -4.60
N ASP A 204 -14.46 14.82 -4.15
CA ASP A 204 -15.70 15.54 -4.49
C ASP A 204 -15.69 16.94 -3.88
#